data_4808c95ff5f1fcc6da6bf9f232b12d8f
#
_entry.id   4808c95ff5f1fcc6da6bf9f232b12d8f
#
_cell.length_a   1.000
_cell.length_b   1.000
_cell.length_c   1.000
_cell.angle_alpha   90.00
_cell.angle_beta   90.00
_cell.angle_gamma   90.00
#
_symmetry.space_group_name_H-M   'P 1'
#
loop_
_entity.id
_entity.type
_entity.pdbx_description
1 polymer ?
#
loop_
_entity_poly.entity_id
_entity_poly.type
_entity_poly.pdbx_seq_one_letter_code
_entity_poly.pdbx_strand_id
1 'polypeptide(L)'
;ALLTIDAKNYQEPEGAEWTRDKIISELLSRQLADGGFGLVKTDPSDVDLTSMTLTALAPYQGQDKTYTVVNIVTNEEETVTVDEVAEQAFACLSKLQSSDGSMLTYGARTSESTSWAMLALASWGKDIYTDEEFIQDGNNLLDGQKAFALPDGGMIHGLDGDEEETTGNNMAGYQALYGLEAVYLYKEGQNRLFDLTDAEKVSEDE
;
A
#
# COMPACT_ATOMS: atom_id res chain seq x y z
N ALA A 1 -10.00 -8.89 -0.87
CA ALA A 1 -10.33 -10.15 -0.18
C ALA A 1 -9.47 -10.33 1.07
N LEU A 2 -8.10 -10.35 0.95
CA LEU A 2 -7.21 -10.64 2.08
C LEU A 2 -7.43 -9.67 3.25
N LEU A 3 -7.40 -8.35 3.01
CA LEU A 3 -7.69 -7.33 4.02
C LEU A 3 -9.03 -7.56 4.73
N THR A 4 -10.06 -7.99 4.01
CA THR A 4 -11.39 -8.22 4.59
C THR A 4 -11.42 -9.43 5.52
N ILE A 5 -10.81 -10.55 5.11
CA ILE A 5 -10.82 -11.77 5.92
C ILE A 5 -9.89 -11.68 7.11
N ASP A 6 -8.85 -10.83 7.04
CA ASP A 6 -7.90 -10.60 8.13
C ASP A 6 -8.38 -9.54 9.11
N ALA A 7 -9.26 -8.62 8.70
CA ALA A 7 -9.71 -7.50 9.54
C ALA A 7 -10.16 -7.91 10.95
N LYS A 8 -10.83 -9.05 11.08
CA LYS A 8 -11.24 -9.64 12.37
C LYS A 8 -10.90 -11.13 12.48
N ASN A 9 -9.86 -11.58 11.80
CA ASN A 9 -9.45 -12.98 11.77
C ASN A 9 -10.61 -13.93 11.42
N TYR A 10 -11.40 -13.56 10.40
CA TYR A 10 -12.53 -14.40 9.98
C TYR A 10 -12.04 -15.79 9.57
N GLN A 11 -12.76 -16.81 10.07
CA GLN A 11 -12.45 -18.18 9.75
C GLN A 11 -12.79 -18.50 8.29
N GLU A 12 -11.91 -19.23 7.63
CA GLU A 12 -12.19 -19.74 6.30
C GLU A 12 -13.29 -20.80 6.37
N PRO A 13 -14.32 -20.75 5.52
CA PRO A 13 -15.33 -21.81 5.46
C PRO A 13 -14.68 -23.14 5.08
N GLU A 14 -15.21 -24.22 5.64
CA GLU A 14 -14.78 -25.56 5.24
C GLU A 14 -15.02 -25.77 3.73
N GLY A 15 -13.99 -26.22 3.02
CA GLY A 15 -14.04 -26.43 1.57
C GLY A 15 -13.98 -25.14 0.74
N ALA A 16 -13.56 -24.01 1.33
CA ALA A 16 -13.34 -22.78 0.59
C ALA A 16 -12.39 -23.01 -0.60
N GLU A 17 -12.80 -22.59 -1.79
CA GLU A 17 -11.96 -22.65 -2.99
C GLU A 17 -10.76 -21.71 -2.88
N TRP A 18 -10.97 -20.52 -2.33
CA TRP A 18 -9.96 -19.49 -2.08
C TRP A 18 -9.67 -19.39 -0.59
N THR A 19 -8.55 -19.95 -0.17
CA THR A 19 -7.99 -19.82 1.17
C THR A 19 -7.03 -18.64 1.23
N ARG A 20 -6.63 -18.18 2.44
CA ARG A 20 -5.58 -17.16 2.61
C ARG A 20 -4.31 -17.53 1.84
N ASP A 21 -3.88 -18.77 1.98
CA ASP A 21 -2.67 -19.26 1.29
C ASP A 21 -2.77 -19.17 -0.23
N LYS A 22 -3.91 -19.52 -0.79
CA LYS A 22 -4.12 -19.39 -2.24
C LYS A 22 -4.16 -17.93 -2.69
N ILE A 23 -4.77 -17.04 -1.90
CA ILE A 23 -4.81 -15.61 -2.21
C ILE A 23 -3.39 -15.03 -2.14
N ILE A 24 -2.62 -15.39 -1.11
CA ILE A 24 -1.22 -14.95 -0.97
C ILE A 24 -0.40 -15.48 -2.16
N SER A 25 -0.46 -16.78 -2.46
CA SER A 25 0.25 -17.36 -3.61
C SER A 25 -0.10 -16.64 -4.92
N GLU A 26 -1.38 -16.31 -5.13
CA GLU A 26 -1.82 -15.57 -6.32
C GLU A 26 -1.25 -14.15 -6.34
N LEU A 27 -1.19 -13.45 -5.21
CA LEU A 27 -0.56 -12.13 -5.14
C LEU A 27 0.94 -12.23 -5.45
N LEU A 28 1.67 -13.15 -4.79
CA LEU A 28 3.11 -13.32 -4.99
C LEU A 28 3.45 -13.67 -6.44
N SER A 29 2.62 -14.50 -7.12
CA SER A 29 2.82 -14.86 -8.53
C SER A 29 2.72 -13.67 -9.49
N ARG A 30 2.13 -12.56 -9.06
CA ARG A 30 1.86 -11.38 -9.90
C ARG A 30 2.93 -10.30 -9.83
N GLN A 31 4.02 -10.53 -9.08
CA GLN A 31 5.11 -9.56 -9.03
C GLN A 31 5.73 -9.33 -10.40
N LEU A 32 5.90 -8.07 -10.78
CA LEU A 32 6.49 -7.65 -12.04
C LEU A 32 8.03 -7.65 -11.96
N ALA A 33 8.68 -7.60 -13.11
CA ALA A 33 10.14 -7.68 -13.20
C ALA A 33 10.89 -6.54 -12.49
N ASP A 34 10.24 -5.40 -12.27
CA ASP A 34 10.78 -4.26 -11.51
C ASP A 34 10.55 -4.37 -9.98
N GLY A 35 9.92 -5.45 -9.55
CA GLY A 35 9.65 -5.79 -8.16
C GLY A 35 8.29 -5.30 -7.63
N GLY A 36 7.57 -4.45 -8.36
CA GLY A 36 6.26 -3.96 -7.95
C GLY A 36 5.10 -4.78 -8.54
N PHE A 37 3.92 -4.18 -8.52
CA PHE A 37 2.67 -4.78 -9.01
C PHE A 37 1.95 -3.82 -9.93
N GLY A 38 1.28 -4.34 -10.96
CA GLY A 38 0.55 -3.58 -11.95
C GLY A 38 -0.75 -4.24 -12.35
N LEU A 39 -1.57 -3.51 -13.10
CA LEU A 39 -2.86 -4.01 -13.57
C LEU A 39 -2.69 -5.15 -14.58
N VAL A 40 -1.70 -5.04 -15.43
CA VAL A 40 -1.35 -6.05 -16.43
C VAL A 40 0.16 -6.29 -16.44
N LYS A 41 0.56 -7.51 -16.77
CA LYS A 41 1.98 -7.97 -16.71
C LYS A 41 2.95 -7.28 -17.67
N THR A 42 2.45 -6.52 -18.62
CA THR A 42 3.25 -5.81 -19.65
C THR A 42 3.47 -4.35 -19.31
N ASP A 43 2.77 -3.82 -18.32
CA ASP A 43 2.86 -2.43 -17.91
C ASP A 43 3.91 -2.27 -16.81
N PRO A 44 4.45 -1.08 -16.60
CA PRO A 44 5.27 -0.79 -15.43
C PRO A 44 4.44 -0.94 -14.15
N SER A 45 5.13 -1.12 -13.03
CA SER A 45 4.49 -1.16 -11.72
C SER A 45 3.72 0.12 -11.43
N ASP A 46 2.58 -0.08 -10.80
CA ASP A 46 1.70 0.98 -10.33
C ASP A 46 1.88 1.16 -8.82
N VAL A 47 1.97 2.41 -8.37
CA VAL A 47 2.18 2.73 -6.94
C VAL A 47 1.02 2.23 -6.10
N ASP A 48 -0.23 2.45 -6.55
CA ASP A 48 -1.42 2.09 -5.79
C ASP A 48 -1.52 0.58 -5.63
N LEU A 49 -1.38 -0.18 -6.73
CA LEU A 49 -1.46 -1.63 -6.71
C LEU A 49 -0.31 -2.28 -5.93
N THR A 50 0.90 -1.71 -6.03
CA THR A 50 2.05 -2.16 -5.23
C THR A 50 1.79 -1.93 -3.75
N SER A 51 1.35 -0.74 -3.38
CA SER A 51 1.06 -0.35 -1.99
C SER A 51 -0.12 -1.13 -1.40
N MET A 52 -1.20 -1.33 -2.17
CA MET A 52 -2.34 -2.16 -1.76
C MET A 52 -1.94 -3.61 -1.52
N THR A 53 -1.08 -4.16 -2.38
CA THR A 53 -0.55 -5.53 -2.22
C THR A 53 0.30 -5.64 -0.97
N LEU A 54 1.23 -4.71 -0.75
CA LEU A 54 2.04 -4.64 0.47
C LEU A 54 1.18 -4.53 1.72
N THR A 55 0.17 -3.65 1.70
CA THR A 55 -0.77 -3.49 2.83
C THR A 55 -1.50 -4.80 3.13
N ALA A 56 -1.92 -5.54 2.11
CA ALA A 56 -2.61 -6.81 2.28
C ALA A 56 -1.69 -7.93 2.79
N LEU A 57 -0.39 -7.87 2.46
CA LEU A 57 0.61 -8.85 2.88
C LEU A 57 1.23 -8.55 4.26
N ALA A 58 1.07 -7.34 4.79
CA ALA A 58 1.67 -6.92 6.06
C ALA A 58 1.39 -7.85 7.27
N PRO A 59 0.20 -8.48 7.42
CA PRO A 59 -0.05 -9.45 8.49
C PRO A 59 0.84 -10.70 8.44
N TYR A 60 1.49 -10.97 7.32
CA TYR A 60 2.30 -12.16 7.06
C TYR A 60 3.80 -11.91 7.13
N GLN A 61 4.21 -10.68 7.49
CA GLN A 61 5.60 -10.28 7.70
C GLN A 61 6.28 -11.17 8.76
N GLY A 62 7.55 -11.51 8.53
CA GLY A 62 8.39 -12.26 9.49
C GLY A 62 8.00 -13.73 9.64
N GLN A 63 7.17 -14.27 8.74
CA GLN A 63 6.84 -15.68 8.73
C GLN A 63 7.83 -16.46 7.84
N ASP A 64 8.46 -17.51 8.40
CA ASP A 64 9.37 -18.39 7.64
C ASP A 64 8.62 -19.29 6.63
N LYS A 65 7.47 -18.84 6.14
CA LYS A 65 6.64 -19.59 5.21
C LYS A 65 7.00 -19.28 3.78
N THR A 66 7.29 -20.33 3.01
CA THR A 66 7.56 -20.24 1.58
C THR A 66 6.32 -20.60 0.76
N TYR A 67 6.22 -19.99 -0.41
CA TYR A 67 5.18 -20.24 -1.40
C TYR A 67 5.86 -20.61 -2.74
N THR A 68 5.46 -21.74 -3.33
CA THR A 68 5.87 -22.08 -4.69
C THR A 68 4.81 -21.53 -5.64
N VAL A 69 5.23 -20.63 -6.50
CA VAL A 69 4.35 -19.90 -7.43
C VAL A 69 4.90 -19.97 -8.86
N VAL A 70 4.04 -19.81 -9.85
CA VAL A 70 4.47 -19.61 -11.23
C VAL A 70 4.33 -18.12 -11.53
N ASN A 71 5.45 -17.43 -11.67
CA ASN A 71 5.45 -16.00 -11.94
C ASN A 71 4.83 -15.69 -13.31
N ILE A 72 3.87 -14.76 -13.32
CA ILE A 72 3.09 -14.44 -14.54
C ILE A 72 3.91 -13.77 -15.65
N VAL A 73 5.05 -13.15 -15.30
CA VAL A 73 5.94 -12.46 -16.25
C VAL A 73 6.89 -13.44 -16.91
N THR A 74 7.62 -14.21 -16.08
CA THR A 74 8.65 -15.14 -16.55
C THR A 74 8.06 -16.48 -17.00
N ASN A 75 6.88 -16.83 -16.48
CA ASN A 75 6.25 -18.15 -16.60
C ASN A 75 7.12 -19.29 -16.05
N GLU A 76 7.99 -18.98 -15.09
CA GLU A 76 8.85 -19.90 -14.39
C GLU A 76 8.32 -20.16 -12.99
N GLU A 77 8.57 -21.37 -12.46
CA GLU A 77 8.28 -21.72 -11.08
C GLU A 77 9.38 -21.15 -10.17
N GLU A 78 8.97 -20.49 -9.12
CA GLU A 78 9.86 -19.93 -8.09
C GLU A 78 9.30 -20.21 -6.69
N THR A 79 10.20 -20.26 -5.71
CA THR A 79 9.83 -20.39 -4.30
C THR A 79 10.27 -19.14 -3.57
N VAL A 80 9.30 -18.43 -3.01
CA VAL A 80 9.49 -17.10 -2.38
C VAL A 80 8.80 -17.02 -1.03
N THR A 81 9.26 -16.10 -0.20
CA THR A 81 8.59 -15.67 1.02
C THR A 81 7.85 -14.35 0.79
N VAL A 82 6.93 -14.02 1.69
CA VAL A 82 6.25 -12.71 1.67
C VAL A 82 7.27 -11.58 1.86
N ASP A 83 8.26 -11.76 2.73
CA ASP A 83 9.26 -10.74 3.02
C ASP A 83 10.18 -10.46 1.82
N GLU A 84 10.63 -11.48 1.08
CA GLU A 84 11.44 -11.31 -0.13
C GLU A 84 10.70 -10.51 -1.22
N VAL A 85 9.42 -10.84 -1.43
CA VAL A 85 8.56 -10.12 -2.40
C VAL A 85 8.31 -8.69 -1.95
N ALA A 86 8.07 -8.48 -0.65
CA ALA A 86 7.86 -7.15 -0.09
C ALA A 86 9.11 -6.26 -0.17
N GLU A 87 10.30 -6.79 0.08
CA GLU A 87 11.56 -6.07 -0.05
C GLU A 87 11.73 -5.50 -1.47
N GLN A 88 11.48 -6.34 -2.48
CA GLN A 88 11.53 -5.90 -3.88
C GLN A 88 10.46 -4.86 -4.21
N ALA A 89 9.26 -5.01 -3.64
CA ALA A 89 8.16 -4.06 -3.85
C ALA A 89 8.43 -2.69 -3.21
N PHE A 90 9.02 -2.65 -2.01
CA PHE A 90 9.46 -1.39 -1.41
C PHE A 90 10.59 -0.74 -2.21
N ALA A 91 11.56 -1.50 -2.69
CA ALA A 91 12.62 -1.00 -3.54
C ALA A 91 12.07 -0.45 -4.88
N CYS A 92 10.96 -1.00 -5.39
CA CYS A 92 10.24 -0.45 -6.54
C CYS A 92 9.56 0.88 -6.18
N LEU A 93 8.80 0.94 -5.08
CA LEU A 93 8.13 2.16 -4.61
C LEU A 93 9.12 3.30 -4.38
N SER A 94 10.25 3.02 -3.73
CA SER A 94 11.29 4.03 -3.48
C SER A 94 11.78 4.73 -4.75
N LYS A 95 11.91 3.99 -5.86
CA LYS A 95 12.30 4.55 -7.17
C LYS A 95 11.20 5.39 -7.83
N LEU A 96 9.95 5.21 -7.40
CA LEU A 96 8.80 5.96 -7.90
C LEU A 96 8.49 7.19 -7.03
N GLN A 97 9.28 7.45 -5.99
CA GLN A 97 9.16 8.66 -5.19
C GLN A 97 9.85 9.84 -5.86
N SER A 98 9.15 10.95 -5.98
CA SER A 98 9.66 12.22 -6.51
C SER A 98 10.49 12.97 -5.47
N SER A 99 11.28 13.94 -5.93
CA SER A 99 12.16 14.76 -5.07
C SER A 99 11.40 15.63 -4.05
N ASP A 100 10.11 15.90 -4.28
CA ASP A 100 9.24 16.60 -3.33
C ASP A 100 8.59 15.66 -2.28
N GLY A 101 8.91 14.37 -2.33
CA GLY A 101 8.38 13.35 -1.43
C GLY A 101 7.10 12.68 -1.92
N SER A 102 6.41 13.21 -2.94
CA SER A 102 5.19 12.59 -3.49
C SER A 102 5.50 11.37 -4.37
N MET A 103 4.48 10.55 -4.63
CA MET A 103 4.63 9.35 -5.47
C MET A 103 4.22 9.63 -6.92
N LEU A 104 5.01 9.09 -7.84
CA LEU A 104 4.84 9.23 -9.29
C LEU A 104 4.28 7.93 -9.87
N THR A 105 3.04 7.97 -10.36
CA THR A 105 2.40 6.86 -11.06
C THR A 105 2.08 7.25 -12.49
N TYR A 106 2.54 6.48 -13.47
CA TYR A 106 2.36 6.73 -14.91
C TYR A 106 2.70 8.15 -15.36
N GLY A 107 3.70 8.77 -14.71
CA GLY A 107 4.17 10.11 -15.04
C GLY A 107 3.40 11.25 -14.38
N ALA A 108 2.50 10.96 -13.46
CA ALA A 108 1.75 11.95 -12.69
C ALA A 108 1.91 11.72 -11.18
N ARG A 109 2.07 12.81 -10.43
CA ARG A 109 2.08 12.79 -8.96
C ARG A 109 0.65 12.97 -8.47
N THR A 110 0.18 12.03 -7.65
CA THR A 110 -1.19 12.05 -7.11
C THR A 110 -1.23 11.91 -5.59
N SER A 111 -2.23 12.53 -4.99
CA SER A 111 -2.51 12.45 -3.56
C SER A 111 -2.79 11.00 -3.15
N GLU A 112 -3.56 10.29 -3.96
CA GLU A 112 -3.97 8.91 -3.72
C GLU A 112 -2.76 7.97 -3.67
N SER A 113 -1.89 8.01 -4.68
CA SER A 113 -0.69 7.17 -4.74
C SER A 113 0.25 7.45 -3.57
N THR A 114 0.45 8.73 -3.21
CA THR A 114 1.27 9.11 -2.06
C THR A 114 0.69 8.55 -0.76
N SER A 115 -0.63 8.63 -0.60
CA SER A 115 -1.33 8.10 0.58
C SER A 115 -1.26 6.58 0.68
N TRP A 116 -1.40 5.86 -0.43
CA TRP A 116 -1.26 4.40 -0.44
C TRP A 116 0.15 3.96 -0.07
N ALA A 117 1.18 4.67 -0.53
CA ALA A 117 2.56 4.40 -0.12
C ALA A 117 2.76 4.63 1.38
N MET A 118 2.22 5.74 1.94
CA MET A 118 2.26 5.99 3.40
C MET A 118 1.58 4.86 4.18
N LEU A 119 0.42 4.40 3.73
CA LEU A 119 -0.32 3.29 4.34
C LEU A 119 0.48 1.98 4.29
N ALA A 120 1.12 1.67 3.15
CA ALA A 120 1.94 0.47 3.00
C ALA A 120 3.13 0.48 3.98
N LEU A 121 3.88 1.59 4.03
CA LEU A 121 5.02 1.73 4.96
C LEU A 121 4.57 1.55 6.41
N ALA A 122 3.54 2.28 6.84
CA ALA A 122 3.01 2.18 8.20
C ALA A 122 2.54 0.76 8.53
N SER A 123 1.90 0.06 7.58
CA SER A 123 1.44 -1.32 7.76
C SER A 123 2.59 -2.31 7.98
N TRP A 124 3.77 -2.03 7.44
CA TRP A 124 4.99 -2.82 7.60
C TRP A 124 5.89 -2.33 8.74
N GLY A 125 5.46 -1.36 9.54
CA GLY A 125 6.23 -0.81 10.64
C GLY A 125 7.42 0.04 10.20
N LYS A 126 7.41 0.54 8.96
CA LYS A 126 8.40 1.47 8.42
C LYS A 126 8.02 2.91 8.78
N ASP A 127 8.96 3.64 9.38
CA ASP A 127 8.72 5.03 9.76
C ASP A 127 8.98 5.98 8.60
N ILE A 128 7.92 6.58 8.06
CA ILE A 128 7.99 7.50 6.92
C ILE A 128 8.89 8.73 7.15
N TYR A 129 9.23 9.04 8.40
CA TYR A 129 10.07 10.21 8.74
C TYR A 129 11.56 9.87 8.77
N THR A 130 11.92 8.59 8.94
CA THR A 130 13.30 8.17 9.18
C THR A 130 13.79 7.05 8.28
N ASP A 131 12.91 6.41 7.53
CA ASP A 131 13.30 5.39 6.55
C ASP A 131 13.99 6.06 5.35
N GLU A 132 15.32 5.93 5.30
CA GLU A 132 16.17 6.59 4.30
C GLU A 132 15.82 6.21 2.85
N GLU A 133 15.20 5.04 2.62
CA GLU A 133 14.74 4.63 1.30
C GLU A 133 13.60 5.51 0.77
N PHE A 134 12.86 6.18 1.67
CA PHE A 134 11.69 7.02 1.36
C PHE A 134 11.91 8.49 1.72
N ILE A 135 13.17 8.94 1.70
CA ILE A 135 13.55 10.35 1.82
C ILE A 135 14.27 10.78 0.54
N GLN A 136 13.62 11.58 -0.30
CA GLN A 136 14.16 12.09 -1.56
C GLN A 136 14.44 13.61 -1.44
N ASP A 137 15.67 14.02 -1.69
CA ASP A 137 16.13 15.41 -1.55
C ASP A 137 15.76 16.05 -0.19
N GLY A 138 15.68 15.24 0.87
CA GLY A 138 15.31 15.66 2.21
C GLY A 138 13.80 15.69 2.50
N ASN A 139 12.96 15.35 1.53
CA ASN A 139 11.50 15.28 1.66
C ASN A 139 11.04 13.83 1.85
N ASN A 140 10.18 13.61 2.81
CA ASN A 140 9.51 12.33 3.05
C ASN A 140 8.11 12.30 2.43
N LEU A 141 7.42 11.15 2.52
CA LEU A 141 6.08 10.99 1.96
C LEU A 141 5.03 11.98 2.51
N LEU A 142 5.15 12.38 3.79
CA LEU A 142 4.24 13.39 4.35
C LEU A 142 4.46 14.77 3.74
N ASP A 143 5.71 15.13 3.43
CA ASP A 143 6.00 16.39 2.74
C ASP A 143 5.40 16.38 1.35
N GLY A 144 5.52 15.26 0.62
CA GLY A 144 4.83 15.05 -0.65
C GLY A 144 3.30 15.13 -0.53
N GLN A 145 2.72 14.50 0.50
CA GLN A 145 1.27 14.53 0.72
C GLN A 145 0.74 15.94 1.01
N LYS A 146 1.50 16.76 1.74
CA LYS A 146 1.14 18.16 2.02
C LYS A 146 1.02 19.02 0.77
N ALA A 147 1.74 18.69 -0.31
CA ALA A 147 1.68 19.46 -1.55
C ALA A 147 0.29 19.43 -2.21
N PHE A 148 -0.53 18.42 -1.89
CA PHE A 148 -1.90 18.29 -2.39
C PHE A 148 -2.95 18.99 -1.53
N ALA A 149 -2.56 19.54 -0.36
CA ALA A 149 -3.50 20.16 0.57
C ALA A 149 -3.91 21.57 0.14
N LEU A 150 -5.20 21.82 0.14
CA LEU A 150 -5.78 23.16 -0.07
C LEU A 150 -5.91 23.91 1.26
N PRO A 151 -5.95 25.27 1.22
CA PRO A 151 -6.09 26.09 2.42
C PRO A 151 -7.37 25.84 3.23
N ASP A 152 -8.41 25.31 2.59
CA ASP A 152 -9.70 24.96 3.22
C ASP A 152 -9.73 23.57 3.85
N GLY A 153 -8.61 22.83 3.75
CA GLY A 153 -8.48 21.45 4.23
C GLY A 153 -8.86 20.39 3.22
N GLY A 154 -9.26 20.76 2.02
CA GLY A 154 -9.48 19.82 0.91
C GLY A 154 -8.15 19.27 0.38
N MET A 155 -8.23 18.19 -0.39
CA MET A 155 -7.09 17.60 -1.10
C MET A 155 -7.37 17.60 -2.59
N ILE A 156 -6.41 18.06 -3.40
CA ILE A 156 -6.46 17.93 -4.86
C ILE A 156 -5.98 16.54 -5.28
N HIS A 157 -6.36 16.13 -6.49
CA HIS A 157 -5.96 14.83 -7.05
C HIS A 157 -4.49 14.84 -7.49
N GLY A 158 -4.08 15.81 -8.31
CA GLY A 158 -2.79 15.80 -8.98
C GLY A 158 -2.06 17.14 -9.00
N LEU A 159 -0.74 17.08 -9.22
CA LEU A 159 0.13 18.24 -9.33
C LEU A 159 0.62 18.50 -10.76
N ASP A 160 0.44 17.54 -11.67
CA ASP A 160 1.06 17.54 -13.00
C ASP A 160 0.05 17.74 -14.15
N GLY A 161 -1.14 18.27 -13.84
CA GLY A 161 -2.15 18.62 -14.84
C GLY A 161 -1.82 19.91 -15.62
N ASP A 162 -2.45 20.09 -16.78
CA ASP A 162 -2.30 21.33 -17.59
C ASP A 162 -2.89 22.56 -16.89
N GLU A 163 -3.82 22.37 -15.96
CA GLU A 163 -4.43 23.41 -15.15
C GLU A 163 -4.24 23.11 -13.65
N GLU A 164 -3.98 24.15 -12.86
CA GLU A 164 -3.87 24.02 -11.41
C GLU A 164 -5.22 23.64 -10.80
N GLU A 165 -5.25 22.53 -10.05
CA GLU A 165 -6.43 22.13 -9.30
C GLU A 165 -6.60 23.06 -8.08
N THR A 166 -7.75 23.69 -7.99
CA THR A 166 -8.08 24.65 -6.90
C THR A 166 -9.28 24.23 -6.07
N THR A 167 -9.86 23.07 -6.37
CA THR A 167 -11.04 22.51 -5.69
C THR A 167 -10.72 21.11 -5.19
N GLY A 168 -11.10 20.82 -3.96
CA GLY A 168 -10.88 19.52 -3.35
C GLY A 168 -11.57 18.38 -4.11
N ASN A 169 -10.87 17.28 -4.25
CA ASN A 169 -11.35 16.03 -4.82
C ASN A 169 -11.74 15.07 -3.69
N ASN A 170 -12.97 14.55 -3.72
CA ASN A 170 -13.45 13.66 -2.66
C ASN A 170 -12.62 12.38 -2.54
N MET A 171 -12.17 11.78 -3.67
CA MET A 171 -11.37 10.58 -3.66
C MET A 171 -9.98 10.85 -3.06
N ALA A 172 -9.34 11.93 -3.48
CA ALA A 172 -8.08 12.37 -2.91
C ALA A 172 -8.21 12.60 -1.39
N GLY A 173 -9.30 13.24 -0.95
CA GLY A 173 -9.55 13.53 0.46
C GLY A 173 -9.68 12.28 1.33
N TYR A 174 -10.54 11.31 0.98
CA TYR A 174 -10.70 10.13 1.82
C TYR A 174 -9.49 9.18 1.75
N GLN A 175 -8.79 9.12 0.62
CA GLN A 175 -7.57 8.30 0.53
C GLN A 175 -6.40 8.96 1.28
N ALA A 176 -6.31 10.30 1.28
CA ALA A 176 -5.36 11.01 2.13
C ALA A 176 -5.54 10.65 3.62
N LEU A 177 -6.80 10.52 4.07
CA LEU A 177 -7.08 10.08 5.44
C LEU A 177 -6.57 8.67 5.72
N TYR A 178 -6.61 7.74 4.75
CA TYR A 178 -6.06 6.38 4.94
C TYR A 178 -4.56 6.42 5.24
N GLY A 179 -3.79 7.16 4.45
CA GLY A 179 -2.34 7.30 4.66
C GLY A 179 -2.00 8.00 5.98
N LEU A 180 -2.68 9.11 6.27
CA LEU A 180 -2.45 9.88 7.50
C LEU A 180 -2.83 9.10 8.75
N GLU A 181 -3.99 8.44 8.74
CA GLU A 181 -4.45 7.61 9.86
C GLU A 181 -3.53 6.40 10.09
N ALA A 182 -3.09 5.74 9.02
CA ALA A 182 -2.17 4.62 9.15
C ALA A 182 -0.84 5.03 9.81
N VAL A 183 -0.29 6.20 9.43
CA VAL A 183 0.92 6.75 10.04
C VAL A 183 0.67 7.13 11.51
N TYR A 184 -0.48 7.72 11.81
CA TYR A 184 -0.86 8.06 13.18
C TYR A 184 -0.97 6.79 14.05
N LEU A 185 -1.69 5.77 13.60
CA LEU A 185 -1.83 4.51 14.31
C LEU A 185 -0.48 3.83 14.55
N TYR A 186 0.39 3.82 13.56
CA TYR A 186 1.75 3.30 13.69
C TYR A 186 2.53 4.06 14.78
N LYS A 187 2.49 5.39 14.78
CA LYS A 187 3.19 6.23 15.78
C LYS A 187 2.67 6.02 17.20
N GLU A 188 1.38 5.80 17.35
CA GLU A 188 0.73 5.54 18.65
C GLU A 188 0.87 4.06 19.08
N GLY A 189 1.51 3.20 18.28
CA GLY A 189 1.66 1.77 18.57
C GLY A 189 0.33 1.01 18.57
N GLN A 190 -0.64 1.50 17.79
CA GLN A 190 -1.96 0.88 17.60
C GLN A 190 -1.92 -0.18 16.49
N ASN A 191 -3.02 -0.92 16.34
CA ASN A 191 -3.18 -1.85 15.23
C ASN A 191 -3.11 -1.14 13.87
N ARG A 192 -2.74 -1.89 12.82
CA ARG A 192 -2.78 -1.38 11.44
C ARG A 192 -4.20 -0.95 11.05
N LEU A 193 -4.33 0.03 10.17
CA LEU A 193 -5.61 0.64 9.78
C LEU A 193 -6.72 -0.38 9.46
N PHE A 194 -6.39 -1.50 8.82
CA PHE A 194 -7.37 -2.54 8.47
C PHE A 194 -7.39 -3.73 9.43
N ASP A 195 -6.68 -3.67 10.54
CA ASP A 195 -6.73 -4.65 11.62
C ASP A 195 -7.72 -4.16 12.68
N LEU A 196 -8.91 -4.72 12.64
CA LEU A 196 -10.03 -4.38 13.53
C LEU A 196 -10.21 -5.42 14.64
N THR A 197 -9.18 -6.20 14.95
CA THR A 197 -9.29 -7.29 15.96
C THR A 197 -9.56 -6.78 17.36
N ASP A 198 -9.17 -5.55 17.67
CA ASP A 198 -9.41 -4.84 18.92
C ASP A 198 -10.69 -3.98 18.93
N ALA A 199 -11.36 -3.82 17.78
CA ALA A 199 -12.57 -3.02 17.70
C ALA A 199 -13.73 -3.69 18.47
N GLU A 200 -14.35 -2.93 19.38
CA GLU A 200 -15.54 -3.38 20.12
C GLU A 200 -16.70 -3.67 19.15
N LYS A 201 -17.49 -4.70 19.48
CA LYS A 201 -18.75 -4.92 18.79
C LYS A 201 -19.74 -3.84 19.23
N VAL A 202 -20.22 -3.05 18.28
CA VAL A 202 -21.38 -2.19 18.54
C VAL A 202 -22.55 -3.11 18.89
N SER A 203 -23.18 -2.87 20.06
CA SER A 203 -24.39 -3.61 20.43
C SER A 203 -25.51 -3.28 19.43
N GLU A 204 -26.23 -4.29 18.95
CA GLU A 204 -27.36 -4.10 18.02
C GLU A 204 -28.53 -3.32 18.63
N ASP A 205 -28.39 -2.84 19.88
CA ASP A 205 -29.46 -2.22 20.70
C ASP A 205 -29.31 -0.70 20.85
N GLU A 206 -28.51 0.00 19.98
CA GLU A 206 -28.46 1.47 19.92
C GLU A 206 -28.96 2.06 18.59
#